data_363b74b23ad81238745615e43e9ae14a
#
_entry.id   363b74b23ad81238745615e43e9ae14a
#
_cell.length_a   1.000
_cell.length_b   1.000
_cell.length_c   1.000
_cell.angle_alpha   90.00
_cell.angle_beta   90.00
_cell.angle_gamma   90.00
#
_symmetry.space_group_name_H-M   'P 1'
#
loop_
_entity.id
_entity.type
_entity.pdbx_description
1 polymer ?
#
loop_
_entity_poly.entity_id
_entity_poly.type
_entity_poly.pdbx_seq_one_letter_code
_entity_poly.pdbx_strand_id
1 'polypeptide(L)'
;MKHAIVIGSGFGGLAAAVRLGVRGYRVTVLEKLDAPGGRAYVYHRDGYTFDGGPTIITAPYLFEDLWQLCGKRLADDVTLRSLDPFYLVRFDDGDTFRYTADMQSMRDQVGRIEPRDVAAFDRFLDTSRRIFEVAFAQQAEKPFHEIGALLEAAPGLVRLGGYRSVYREVARHFRSDKLRLLFSFHPLLIGGNPFTTTAYYCLIAHLERTYGVHYAEGGVGALMRGIVGLVEGTGGTLRYDAEVSQVLVEDGRARGVRLASGEVIESDIVVSNADAAFTYGKLLAHHPRRRWTDAKLERASYSMSLFVWYFGTRRRYDDVYHHTMVLGPRYRELLDDIFKRKRLADDFSLYLHRPSATDPSLAPPGCDAYYVLAPVPHLGSGTDWRERAEPYRAAVQRRLEQTVLPGLGESLTASLMLTPQDFQDRLSSWKGAAFAMEPQLFQSAWFRPHNKSEEVEGLYLVGAGTHPGAGLPGVVSSARILDKIVPDP
;
A
#
# COMPACT_ATOMS: atom_id res chain seq x y z
N MET A 1 24.62 -15.64 19.00
CA MET A 1 23.81 -15.06 17.91
C MET A 1 22.47 -14.66 18.50
N LYS A 2 22.14 -13.37 18.49
CA LYS A 2 20.85 -12.87 19.04
C LYS A 2 19.70 -13.31 18.14
N HIS A 3 18.55 -13.54 18.75
CA HIS A 3 17.34 -13.97 18.09
C HIS A 3 16.37 -12.80 17.84
N ALA A 4 15.94 -12.63 16.60
CA ALA A 4 14.93 -11.66 16.20
C ALA A 4 13.66 -12.38 15.74
N ILE A 5 12.53 -12.01 16.32
CA ILE A 5 11.21 -12.44 15.82
C ILE A 5 10.63 -11.32 14.96
N VAL A 6 10.12 -11.67 13.77
CA VAL A 6 9.39 -10.78 12.88
C VAL A 6 7.92 -11.24 12.82
N ILE A 7 6.99 -10.38 13.21
CA ILE A 7 5.55 -10.65 13.19
C ILE A 7 4.97 -10.20 11.84
N GLY A 8 4.52 -11.16 11.03
CA GLY A 8 3.89 -10.94 9.74
C GLY A 8 4.88 -10.91 8.56
N SER A 9 4.59 -11.70 7.53
CA SER A 9 5.39 -11.91 6.32
C SER A 9 4.95 -11.05 5.12
N GLY A 10 4.39 -9.85 5.36
CA GLY A 10 4.22 -8.85 4.32
C GLY A 10 5.56 -8.22 3.90
N PHE A 11 5.58 -7.38 2.87
CA PHE A 11 6.80 -6.78 2.32
C PHE A 11 7.71 -6.13 3.37
N GLY A 12 7.16 -5.39 4.34
CA GLY A 12 7.95 -4.73 5.38
C GLY A 12 8.62 -5.74 6.32
N GLY A 13 7.88 -6.79 6.71
CA GLY A 13 8.40 -7.85 7.58
C GLY A 13 9.49 -8.68 6.91
N LEU A 14 9.26 -9.10 5.67
CA LEU A 14 10.27 -9.85 4.92
C LEU A 14 11.51 -9.01 4.61
N ALA A 15 11.34 -7.74 4.23
CA ALA A 15 12.47 -6.83 4.03
C ALA A 15 13.28 -6.62 5.33
N ALA A 16 12.59 -6.53 6.48
CA ALA A 16 13.25 -6.48 7.78
C ALA A 16 13.98 -7.78 8.11
N ALA A 17 13.37 -8.93 7.81
CA ALA A 17 13.95 -10.25 8.04
C ALA A 17 15.24 -10.46 7.24
N VAL A 18 15.27 -10.08 5.94
CA VAL A 18 16.48 -10.12 5.11
C VAL A 18 17.59 -9.28 5.74
N ARG A 19 17.31 -8.03 6.11
CA ARG A 19 18.31 -7.10 6.68
C ARG A 19 18.86 -7.61 8.00
N LEU A 20 18.01 -8.11 8.89
CA LEU A 20 18.44 -8.69 10.17
C LEU A 20 19.27 -9.95 9.98
N GLY A 21 18.89 -10.82 9.03
CA GLY A 21 19.67 -12.02 8.69
C GLY A 21 21.07 -11.68 8.17
N VAL A 22 21.19 -10.72 7.24
CA VAL A 22 22.47 -10.22 6.74
C VAL A 22 23.35 -9.63 7.84
N ARG A 23 22.75 -8.98 8.85
CA ARG A 23 23.49 -8.48 10.03
C ARG A 23 23.93 -9.59 11.00
N GLY A 24 23.48 -10.82 10.83
CA GLY A 24 23.87 -11.95 11.66
C GLY A 24 22.91 -12.26 12.80
N TYR A 25 21.67 -11.77 12.80
CA TYR A 25 20.62 -12.27 13.66
C TYR A 25 20.13 -13.65 13.21
N ARG A 26 19.79 -14.51 14.16
CA ARG A 26 18.89 -15.64 13.89
C ARG A 26 17.48 -15.10 13.75
N VAL A 27 16.87 -15.24 12.58
CA VAL A 27 15.55 -14.64 12.30
C VAL A 27 14.48 -15.72 12.24
N THR A 28 13.35 -15.48 12.93
CA THR A 28 12.12 -16.27 12.79
C THR A 28 10.97 -15.34 12.39
N VAL A 29 10.40 -15.56 11.21
CA VAL A 29 9.20 -14.85 10.74
C VAL A 29 7.99 -15.67 11.10
N LEU A 30 7.00 -15.06 11.77
CA LEU A 30 5.75 -15.69 12.19
C LEU A 30 4.60 -15.08 11.38
N GLU A 31 3.93 -15.90 10.60
CA GLU A 31 2.81 -15.50 9.75
C GLU A 31 1.52 -16.18 10.20
N LYS A 32 0.45 -15.39 10.30
CA LYS A 32 -0.88 -15.87 10.68
C LYS A 32 -1.52 -16.75 9.61
N LEU A 33 -1.28 -16.43 8.33
CA LEU A 33 -1.84 -17.14 7.18
C LEU A 33 -0.97 -18.36 6.81
N ASP A 34 -1.50 -19.18 5.92
CA ASP A 34 -0.87 -20.38 5.36
C ASP A 34 0.20 -20.09 4.29
N ALA A 35 0.35 -18.80 3.90
CA ALA A 35 1.32 -18.36 2.90
C ALA A 35 1.78 -16.92 3.17
N PRO A 36 2.95 -16.50 2.63
CA PRO A 36 3.46 -15.15 2.81
C PRO A 36 2.68 -14.12 2.00
N GLY A 37 2.81 -12.86 2.38
CA GLY A 37 2.32 -11.74 1.57
C GLY A 37 1.46 -10.74 2.32
N GLY A 38 0.67 -11.17 3.28
CA GLY A 38 -0.29 -10.29 3.94
C GLY A 38 -1.24 -9.66 2.93
N ARG A 39 -1.13 -8.32 2.71
CA ARG A 39 -1.91 -7.62 1.66
C ARG A 39 -1.52 -8.01 0.23
N ALA A 40 -0.36 -8.60 0.03
CA ALA A 40 0.12 -9.16 -1.25
C ALA A 40 -0.07 -10.68 -1.34
N TYR A 41 -0.99 -11.24 -0.55
CA TYR A 41 -1.34 -12.65 -0.62
C TYR A 41 -1.84 -13.00 -2.02
N VAL A 42 -1.59 -14.24 -2.49
CA VAL A 42 -2.00 -14.71 -3.82
C VAL A 42 -3.15 -15.69 -3.70
N TYR A 43 -4.20 -15.46 -4.45
CA TYR A 43 -5.38 -16.33 -4.49
C TYR A 43 -5.36 -17.17 -5.77
N HIS A 44 -5.60 -18.46 -5.63
CA HIS A 44 -5.78 -19.39 -6.74
C HIS A 44 -7.22 -19.88 -6.77
N ARG A 45 -7.90 -19.72 -7.89
CA ARG A 45 -9.27 -20.17 -8.05
C ARG A 45 -9.61 -20.50 -9.51
N ASP A 46 -10.17 -21.69 -9.75
CA ASP A 46 -10.69 -22.11 -11.06
C ASP A 46 -9.67 -21.95 -12.20
N GLY A 47 -8.38 -22.22 -11.94
CA GLY A 47 -7.28 -22.06 -12.89
C GLY A 47 -6.73 -20.64 -13.04
N TYR A 48 -7.27 -19.66 -12.31
CA TYR A 48 -6.78 -18.29 -12.25
C TYR A 48 -5.86 -18.06 -11.07
N THR A 49 -4.91 -17.14 -11.26
CA THR A 49 -4.06 -16.61 -10.20
C THR A 49 -4.37 -15.12 -10.03
N PHE A 50 -4.73 -14.72 -8.83
CA PHE A 50 -5.06 -13.33 -8.49
C PHE A 50 -4.10 -12.78 -7.44
N ASP A 51 -3.43 -11.69 -7.78
CA ASP A 51 -2.65 -10.92 -6.79
C ASP A 51 -3.58 -10.19 -5.81
N GLY A 52 -3.34 -10.34 -4.50
CA GLY A 52 -4.20 -9.79 -3.46
C GLY A 52 -4.18 -8.27 -3.34
N GLY A 53 -3.12 -7.62 -3.79
CA GLY A 53 -2.99 -6.18 -3.55
C GLY A 53 -1.83 -5.53 -4.29
N PRO A 54 -0.83 -4.93 -3.66
CA PRO A 54 0.00 -3.85 -4.19
C PRO A 54 0.72 -4.22 -5.50
N THR A 55 0.03 -4.02 -6.62
CA THR A 55 0.48 -4.43 -7.97
C THR A 55 1.20 -3.32 -8.73
N ILE A 56 1.31 -2.12 -8.15
CA ILE A 56 1.99 -0.97 -8.75
C ILE A 56 3.40 -0.86 -8.16
N ILE A 57 4.42 -1.28 -8.91
CA ILE A 57 5.82 -1.25 -8.49
C ILE A 57 6.49 0.00 -9.07
N THR A 58 6.77 1.01 -8.23
CA THR A 58 7.27 2.34 -8.66
C THR A 58 8.70 2.65 -8.25
N ALA A 59 9.35 1.83 -7.43
CA ALA A 59 10.71 2.04 -6.95
C ALA A 59 11.49 0.73 -6.93
N PRO A 60 11.78 0.13 -8.10
CA PRO A 60 12.42 -1.18 -8.20
C PRO A 60 13.77 -1.25 -7.49
N TYR A 61 14.53 -0.15 -7.44
CA TYR A 61 15.83 -0.09 -6.74
C TYR A 61 15.76 -0.45 -5.25
N LEU A 62 14.59 -0.28 -4.59
CA LEU A 62 14.41 -0.69 -3.19
C LEU A 62 14.36 -2.21 -3.03
N PHE A 63 13.89 -2.91 -4.05
CA PHE A 63 13.95 -4.38 -4.10
C PHE A 63 15.33 -4.85 -4.53
N GLU A 64 15.94 -4.23 -5.55
CA GLU A 64 17.31 -4.52 -5.97
C GLU A 64 18.29 -4.46 -4.79
N ASP A 65 18.15 -3.47 -3.91
CA ASP A 65 18.93 -3.32 -2.68
C ASP A 65 18.84 -4.57 -1.77
N LEU A 66 17.66 -5.19 -1.63
CA LEU A 66 17.53 -6.43 -0.82
C LEU A 66 18.33 -7.59 -1.41
N TRP A 67 18.30 -7.76 -2.75
CA TRP A 67 19.11 -8.78 -3.42
C TRP A 67 20.61 -8.50 -3.31
N GLN A 68 21.01 -7.24 -3.49
CA GLN A 68 22.40 -6.80 -3.37
C GLN A 68 22.97 -7.05 -1.97
N LEU A 69 22.20 -6.84 -0.90
CA LEU A 69 22.59 -7.17 0.46
C LEU A 69 22.94 -8.65 0.64
N CYS A 70 22.31 -9.53 -0.13
CA CYS A 70 22.56 -10.97 -0.15
C CYS A 70 23.59 -11.41 -1.21
N GLY A 71 24.28 -10.46 -1.88
CA GLY A 71 25.23 -10.74 -2.95
C GLY A 71 24.59 -11.28 -4.24
N LYS A 72 23.30 -11.01 -4.45
CA LYS A 72 22.49 -11.46 -5.61
C LYS A 72 22.02 -10.28 -6.45
N ARG A 73 21.38 -10.57 -7.58
CA ARG A 73 20.68 -9.59 -8.43
C ARG A 73 19.19 -9.92 -8.48
N LEU A 74 18.33 -8.92 -8.37
CA LEU A 74 16.88 -9.10 -8.48
C LEU A 74 16.48 -9.83 -9.78
N ALA A 75 17.12 -9.47 -10.89
CA ALA A 75 16.85 -10.04 -12.21
C ALA A 75 17.14 -11.54 -12.34
N ASP A 76 17.87 -12.14 -11.40
CA ASP A 76 18.13 -13.58 -11.39
C ASP A 76 16.91 -14.38 -10.87
N ASP A 77 16.07 -13.77 -10.06
CA ASP A 77 14.91 -14.40 -9.43
C ASP A 77 13.57 -13.84 -9.92
N VAL A 78 13.52 -12.56 -10.35
CA VAL A 78 12.29 -11.85 -10.70
C VAL A 78 12.49 -10.97 -11.91
N THR A 79 11.67 -11.16 -12.93
CA THR A 79 11.63 -10.29 -14.12
C THR A 79 10.63 -9.16 -13.90
N LEU A 80 11.12 -7.92 -13.90
CA LEU A 80 10.26 -6.73 -13.87
C LEU A 80 10.03 -6.21 -15.30
N ARG A 81 8.77 -6.03 -15.68
CA ARG A 81 8.35 -5.40 -16.94
C ARG A 81 7.87 -3.99 -16.69
N SER A 82 8.42 -3.02 -17.42
CA SER A 82 7.88 -1.66 -17.48
C SER A 82 6.53 -1.67 -18.17
N LEU A 83 5.58 -0.93 -17.60
CA LEU A 83 4.25 -0.73 -18.18
C LEU A 83 4.18 0.59 -18.94
N ASP A 84 3.53 0.58 -20.11
CA ASP A 84 3.17 1.77 -20.86
C ASP A 84 1.81 1.55 -21.57
N PRO A 85 0.79 2.37 -21.27
CA PRO A 85 0.75 3.42 -20.26
C PRO A 85 0.85 2.87 -18.84
N PHE A 86 1.27 3.73 -17.89
CA PHE A 86 1.22 3.43 -16.46
C PHE A 86 -0.21 3.17 -16.00
N TYR A 87 -1.13 4.06 -16.43
CA TYR A 87 -2.56 4.00 -16.15
C TYR A 87 -3.37 4.50 -17.35
N LEU A 88 -4.52 3.90 -17.60
CA LEU A 88 -5.60 4.54 -18.33
C LEU A 88 -6.58 5.15 -17.32
N VAL A 89 -6.84 6.43 -17.39
CA VAL A 89 -7.88 7.09 -16.60
C VAL A 89 -9.07 7.38 -17.52
N ARG A 90 -10.25 6.87 -17.15
CA ARG A 90 -11.52 7.11 -17.81
C ARG A 90 -12.39 8.01 -16.92
N PHE A 91 -12.78 9.15 -17.45
CA PHE A 91 -13.69 10.08 -16.81
C PHE A 91 -15.15 9.64 -16.99
N ASP A 92 -16.05 10.20 -16.19
CA ASP A 92 -17.48 9.88 -16.20
C ASP A 92 -18.18 10.25 -17.51
N ASP A 93 -17.71 11.29 -18.21
CA ASP A 93 -18.19 11.69 -19.54
C ASP A 93 -17.64 10.82 -20.69
N GLY A 94 -16.87 9.78 -20.37
CA GLY A 94 -16.29 8.85 -21.33
C GLY A 94 -14.95 9.28 -21.91
N ASP A 95 -14.47 10.49 -21.63
CA ASP A 95 -13.12 10.94 -22.03
C ASP A 95 -12.04 10.10 -21.33
N THR A 96 -10.86 10.00 -21.93
CA THR A 96 -9.78 9.19 -21.43
C THR A 96 -8.46 9.95 -21.41
N PHE A 97 -7.58 9.55 -20.48
CA PHE A 97 -6.22 10.04 -20.38
C PHE A 97 -5.25 8.86 -20.16
N ARG A 98 -4.28 8.72 -21.05
CA ARG A 98 -3.18 7.75 -20.93
C ARG A 98 -2.05 8.36 -20.13
N TYR A 99 -1.89 7.93 -18.90
CA TYR A 99 -0.79 8.36 -18.05
C TYR A 99 0.45 7.54 -18.40
N THR A 100 1.40 8.14 -19.12
CA THR A 100 2.53 7.45 -19.74
C THR A 100 3.87 8.09 -19.37
N ALA A 101 4.98 7.41 -19.61
CA ALA A 101 6.33 7.97 -19.47
C ALA A 101 6.64 9.04 -20.54
N ASP A 102 6.03 8.94 -21.72
CA ASP A 102 6.26 9.90 -22.82
C ASP A 102 5.71 11.28 -22.50
N MET A 103 6.65 12.21 -22.29
CA MET A 103 6.35 13.59 -21.92
C MET A 103 5.63 14.37 -23.01
N GLN A 104 5.90 14.06 -24.29
CA GLN A 104 5.22 14.75 -25.38
C GLN A 104 3.76 14.31 -25.47
N SER A 105 3.52 13.00 -25.40
CA SER A 105 2.17 12.45 -25.33
C SER A 105 1.38 13.00 -24.14
N MET A 106 2.01 13.18 -22.97
CA MET A 106 1.38 13.80 -21.80
C MET A 106 0.98 15.25 -22.06
N ARG A 107 1.89 16.06 -22.64
CA ARG A 107 1.60 17.47 -22.99
C ARG A 107 0.48 17.59 -24.02
N ASP A 108 0.47 16.74 -25.04
CA ASP A 108 -0.56 16.74 -26.07
C ASP A 108 -1.94 16.42 -25.48
N GLN A 109 -2.03 15.44 -24.58
CA GLN A 109 -3.25 15.09 -23.88
C GLN A 109 -3.72 16.18 -22.91
N VAL A 110 -2.80 16.82 -22.17
CA VAL A 110 -3.11 18.00 -21.35
C VAL A 110 -3.63 19.13 -22.22
N GLY A 111 -2.96 19.40 -23.35
CA GLY A 111 -3.37 20.46 -24.31
C GLY A 111 -4.74 20.19 -24.96
N ARG A 112 -5.08 18.92 -25.19
CA ARG A 112 -6.41 18.52 -25.68
C ARG A 112 -7.52 18.86 -24.67
N ILE A 113 -7.25 18.70 -23.36
CA ILE A 113 -8.22 19.00 -22.31
C ILE A 113 -8.27 20.52 -22.04
N GLU A 114 -7.12 21.15 -21.86
CA GLU A 114 -7.01 22.59 -21.59
C GLU A 114 -5.65 23.12 -22.12
N PRO A 115 -5.62 23.80 -23.27
CA PRO A 115 -4.37 24.29 -23.86
C PRO A 115 -3.53 25.18 -22.95
N ARG A 116 -4.19 25.97 -22.09
CA ARG A 116 -3.51 26.88 -21.15
C ARG A 116 -2.82 26.15 -19.99
N ASP A 117 -3.10 24.85 -19.80
CA ASP A 117 -2.53 24.05 -18.71
C ASP A 117 -1.25 23.30 -19.14
N VAL A 118 -0.83 23.34 -20.41
CA VAL A 118 0.40 22.66 -20.88
C VAL A 118 1.63 23.16 -20.10
N ALA A 119 1.84 24.48 -20.04
CA ALA A 119 2.94 25.05 -19.25
C ALA A 119 2.77 24.86 -17.73
N ALA A 120 1.52 24.70 -17.26
CA ALA A 120 1.24 24.40 -15.86
C ALA A 120 1.63 22.96 -15.50
N PHE A 121 1.47 22.03 -16.43
CA PHE A 121 1.91 20.65 -16.25
C PHE A 121 3.42 20.55 -15.99
N ASP A 122 4.25 21.24 -16.79
CA ASP A 122 5.70 21.24 -16.58
C ASP A 122 6.08 21.86 -15.22
N ARG A 123 5.41 22.96 -14.81
CA ARG A 123 5.62 23.56 -13.47
C ARG A 123 5.19 22.65 -12.34
N PHE A 124 4.11 21.90 -12.51
CA PHE A 124 3.66 20.91 -11.53
C PHE A 124 4.69 19.80 -11.37
N LEU A 125 5.24 19.27 -12.45
CA LEU A 125 6.28 18.24 -12.39
C LEU A 125 7.56 18.73 -11.71
N ASP A 126 7.96 19.98 -11.93
CA ASP A 126 9.09 20.57 -11.20
C ASP A 126 8.81 20.71 -9.70
N THR A 127 7.58 21.08 -9.34
CA THR A 127 7.13 21.10 -7.93
C THR A 127 7.17 19.69 -7.32
N SER A 128 6.66 18.69 -8.03
CA SER A 128 6.70 17.27 -7.63
C SER A 128 8.14 16.78 -7.41
N ARG A 129 9.07 17.13 -8.32
CA ARG A 129 10.50 16.82 -8.21
C ARG A 129 11.11 17.41 -6.94
N ARG A 130 10.90 18.70 -6.69
CA ARG A 130 11.44 19.38 -5.48
C ARG A 130 10.90 18.75 -4.19
N ILE A 131 9.62 18.38 -4.18
CA ILE A 131 9.02 17.68 -3.03
C ILE A 131 9.68 16.31 -2.87
N PHE A 132 9.89 15.57 -3.95
CA PHE A 132 10.55 14.26 -3.93
C PHE A 132 11.97 14.36 -3.34
N GLU A 133 12.78 15.31 -3.81
CA GLU A 133 14.16 15.51 -3.34
C GLU A 133 14.23 15.77 -1.83
N VAL A 134 13.28 16.54 -1.29
CA VAL A 134 13.28 16.89 0.14
C VAL A 134 12.54 15.83 0.98
N ALA A 135 11.33 15.44 0.58
CA ALA A 135 10.48 14.60 1.42
C ALA A 135 10.79 13.10 1.30
N PHE A 136 11.24 12.63 0.14
CA PHE A 136 11.56 11.22 -0.06
C PHE A 136 13.06 10.95 -0.02
N ALA A 137 13.83 11.56 -0.92
CA ALA A 137 15.27 11.27 -1.01
C ALA A 137 16.04 11.62 0.27
N GLN A 138 15.64 12.67 0.99
CA GLN A 138 16.33 13.10 2.22
C GLN A 138 15.68 12.58 3.51
N GLN A 139 14.38 12.32 3.53
CA GLN A 139 13.64 12.08 4.78
C GLN A 139 13.01 10.68 4.89
N ALA A 140 12.74 9.97 3.78
CA ALA A 140 12.05 8.68 3.83
C ALA A 140 12.80 7.60 4.61
N GLU A 141 14.11 7.72 4.73
CA GLU A 141 14.97 6.77 5.43
C GLU A 141 15.57 7.35 6.73
N LYS A 142 15.16 8.55 7.14
CA LYS A 142 15.56 9.10 8.45
C LYS A 142 14.67 8.51 9.54
N PRO A 143 15.24 8.04 10.66
CA PRO A 143 14.46 7.61 11.80
C PRO A 143 13.87 8.83 12.52
N PHE A 144 12.54 9.00 12.45
CA PHE A 144 11.83 10.07 13.15
C PHE A 144 11.46 9.68 14.60
N HIS A 145 12.38 9.12 15.36
CA HIS A 145 12.16 8.79 16.78
C HIS A 145 12.61 9.92 17.74
N GLU A 146 13.33 10.92 17.23
CA GLU A 146 13.75 12.10 17.97
C GLU A 146 13.12 13.38 17.41
N ILE A 147 12.72 14.30 18.29
CA ILE A 147 12.10 15.57 17.88
C ILE A 147 13.03 16.45 17.05
N GLY A 148 14.35 16.28 17.24
CA GLY A 148 15.37 16.98 16.44
C GLY A 148 15.23 16.75 14.95
N ALA A 149 14.92 15.51 14.52
CA ALA A 149 14.70 15.20 13.11
C ALA A 149 13.49 15.95 12.53
N LEU A 150 12.42 16.14 13.31
CA LEU A 150 11.27 16.95 12.91
C LEU A 150 11.65 18.42 12.76
N LEU A 151 12.37 18.99 13.74
CA LEU A 151 12.78 20.40 13.72
C LEU A 151 13.71 20.70 12.55
N GLU A 152 14.60 19.79 12.21
CA GLU A 152 15.47 19.88 11.03
C GLU A 152 14.68 19.85 9.72
N ALA A 153 13.69 18.96 9.61
CA ALA A 153 12.89 18.79 8.38
C ALA A 153 11.83 19.89 8.20
N ALA A 154 11.27 20.42 9.28
CA ALA A 154 10.10 21.30 9.25
C ALA A 154 10.24 22.55 8.36
N PRO A 155 11.36 23.32 8.35
CA PRO A 155 11.49 24.50 7.48
C PRO A 155 11.39 24.14 5.98
N GLY A 156 12.05 23.06 5.56
CA GLY A 156 11.99 22.56 4.18
C GLY A 156 10.58 22.14 3.78
N LEU A 157 9.91 21.43 4.68
CA LEU A 157 8.57 20.92 4.46
C LEU A 157 7.52 22.06 4.39
N VAL A 158 7.63 23.07 5.24
CA VAL A 158 6.75 24.25 5.21
C VAL A 158 6.97 25.05 3.93
N ARG A 159 8.24 25.29 3.54
CA ARG A 159 8.58 25.99 2.28
C ARG A 159 7.99 25.32 1.04
N LEU A 160 7.90 24.00 1.03
CA LEU A 160 7.30 23.22 -0.05
C LEU A 160 5.77 23.15 0.03
N GLY A 161 5.14 23.82 0.98
CA GLY A 161 3.69 23.87 1.12
C GLY A 161 3.05 22.60 1.68
N GLY A 162 3.80 21.80 2.44
CA GLY A 162 3.32 20.55 3.03
C GLY A 162 2.10 20.68 3.95
N TYR A 163 1.75 21.88 4.39
CA TYR A 163 0.52 22.18 5.12
C TYR A 163 -0.74 22.18 4.24
N ARG A 164 -0.57 22.19 2.90
CA ARG A 164 -1.69 22.08 1.96
C ARG A 164 -2.07 20.62 1.74
N SER A 165 -3.26 20.39 1.20
CA SER A 165 -3.59 19.07 0.65
C SER A 165 -3.04 18.91 -0.77
N VAL A 166 -2.87 17.64 -1.22
CA VAL A 166 -2.48 17.32 -2.60
C VAL A 166 -3.38 18.03 -3.60
N TYR A 167 -4.70 17.93 -3.44
CA TYR A 167 -5.64 18.60 -4.34
C TYR A 167 -5.45 20.11 -4.37
N ARG A 168 -5.25 20.75 -3.22
CA ARG A 168 -5.01 22.21 -3.17
C ARG A 168 -3.72 22.60 -3.85
N GLU A 169 -2.66 21.79 -3.73
CA GLU A 169 -1.40 22.08 -4.41
C GLU A 169 -1.55 21.92 -5.93
N VAL A 170 -2.15 20.82 -6.40
CA VAL A 170 -2.45 20.58 -7.81
C VAL A 170 -3.33 21.70 -8.40
N ALA A 171 -4.38 22.11 -7.68
CA ALA A 171 -5.31 23.16 -8.12
C ALA A 171 -4.68 24.54 -8.29
N ARG A 172 -3.49 24.78 -7.71
CA ARG A 172 -2.71 26.02 -7.95
C ARG A 172 -2.06 26.04 -9.32
N HIS A 173 -1.84 24.88 -9.92
CA HIS A 173 -1.21 24.77 -11.23
C HIS A 173 -2.27 24.72 -12.34
N PHE A 174 -3.28 23.87 -12.21
CA PHE A 174 -4.22 23.56 -13.27
C PHE A 174 -5.53 24.36 -13.18
N ARG A 175 -6.05 24.74 -14.35
CA ARG A 175 -7.37 25.41 -14.51
C ARG A 175 -8.49 24.38 -14.67
N SER A 176 -8.22 23.32 -15.46
CA SER A 176 -9.18 22.24 -15.73
C SER A 176 -9.44 21.39 -14.49
N ASP A 177 -10.70 21.19 -14.13
CA ASP A 177 -11.07 20.31 -13.04
C ASP A 177 -10.73 18.84 -13.34
N LYS A 178 -10.83 18.41 -14.61
CA LYS A 178 -10.36 17.07 -15.01
C LYS A 178 -8.87 16.87 -14.71
N LEU A 179 -8.03 17.84 -15.05
CA LEU A 179 -6.59 17.77 -14.77
C LEU A 179 -6.29 17.86 -13.28
N ARG A 180 -7.07 18.63 -12.51
CA ARG A 180 -6.95 18.66 -11.05
C ARG A 180 -7.25 17.30 -10.43
N LEU A 181 -8.30 16.62 -10.86
CA LEU A 181 -8.61 15.26 -10.42
C LEU A 181 -7.51 14.27 -10.84
N LEU A 182 -7.11 14.32 -12.11
CA LEU A 182 -6.10 13.46 -12.70
C LEU A 182 -4.76 13.52 -11.95
N PHE A 183 -4.24 14.70 -11.65
CA PHE A 183 -2.93 14.86 -11.00
C PHE A 183 -2.99 14.83 -9.47
N SER A 184 -4.19 14.67 -8.88
CA SER A 184 -4.36 14.57 -7.43
C SER A 184 -4.82 13.20 -6.92
N PHE A 185 -5.08 12.20 -7.76
CA PHE A 185 -5.62 10.90 -7.32
C PHE A 185 -4.61 10.03 -6.55
N HIS A 186 -3.31 10.22 -6.74
CA HIS A 186 -2.25 9.35 -6.20
C HIS A 186 -2.36 9.01 -4.71
N PRO A 187 -2.81 9.91 -3.80
CA PRO A 187 -3.03 9.55 -2.40
C PRO A 187 -3.94 8.35 -2.19
N LEU A 188 -4.91 8.10 -3.09
CA LEU A 188 -5.79 6.94 -2.99
C LEU A 188 -5.02 5.61 -3.08
N LEU A 189 -3.90 5.58 -3.81
CA LEU A 189 -3.04 4.38 -3.92
C LEU A 189 -2.36 4.01 -2.61
N ILE A 190 -2.37 4.92 -1.62
CA ILE A 190 -1.75 4.75 -0.30
C ILE A 190 -2.75 5.01 0.84
N GLY A 191 -4.05 4.97 0.55
CA GLY A 191 -5.12 5.11 1.53
C GLY A 191 -5.41 6.53 2.00
N GLY A 192 -4.94 7.55 1.29
CA GLY A 192 -5.15 8.95 1.62
C GLY A 192 -6.28 9.60 0.80
N ASN A 193 -7.01 10.51 1.40
CA ASN A 193 -7.95 11.38 0.71
C ASN A 193 -7.18 12.56 0.08
N PRO A 194 -7.22 12.77 -1.25
CA PRO A 194 -6.52 13.88 -1.92
C PRO A 194 -6.83 15.26 -1.35
N PHE A 195 -8.02 15.42 -0.74
CA PHE A 195 -8.47 16.69 -0.18
C PHE A 195 -7.95 16.98 1.24
N THR A 196 -7.39 15.96 1.93
CA THR A 196 -6.86 16.06 3.30
C THR A 196 -5.41 15.60 3.43
N THR A 197 -4.96 14.71 2.55
CA THR A 197 -3.58 14.21 2.51
C THR A 197 -2.60 15.34 2.21
N THR A 198 -1.52 15.44 2.97
CA THR A 198 -0.49 16.49 2.82
C THR A 198 0.12 16.49 1.41
N ALA A 199 0.41 17.68 0.88
CA ALA A 199 0.98 17.91 -0.45
C ALA A 199 2.33 17.21 -0.70
N TYR A 200 2.99 16.67 0.33
CA TYR A 200 4.19 15.85 0.15
C TYR A 200 3.97 14.68 -0.80
N TYR A 201 2.77 14.11 -0.81
CA TYR A 201 2.44 12.99 -1.69
C TYR A 201 2.28 13.36 -3.17
N CYS A 202 2.42 14.65 -3.55
CA CYS A 202 2.66 15.04 -4.94
C CYS A 202 3.98 14.46 -5.48
N LEU A 203 4.92 14.06 -4.60
CA LEU A 203 6.16 13.37 -4.97
C LEU A 203 5.95 12.13 -5.84
N ILE A 204 4.79 11.45 -5.71
CA ILE A 204 4.51 10.20 -6.42
C ILE A 204 4.54 10.43 -7.93
N ALA A 205 4.03 11.57 -8.43
CA ALA A 205 4.08 11.89 -9.85
C ALA A 205 5.52 11.97 -10.39
N HIS A 206 6.48 12.45 -9.59
CA HIS A 206 7.90 12.43 -9.96
C HIS A 206 8.52 11.04 -9.84
N LEU A 207 8.18 10.30 -8.78
CA LEU A 207 8.67 8.94 -8.54
C LEU A 207 8.34 8.01 -9.72
N GLU A 208 7.09 8.01 -10.17
CA GLU A 208 6.62 7.22 -11.30
C GLU A 208 7.32 7.59 -12.61
N ARG A 209 7.59 8.88 -12.81
CA ARG A 209 8.30 9.35 -14.02
C ARG A 209 9.77 9.01 -14.01
N THR A 210 10.39 9.02 -12.84
CA THR A 210 11.83 8.77 -12.71
C THR A 210 12.14 7.29 -12.83
N TYR A 211 11.33 6.45 -12.19
CA TYR A 211 11.60 5.01 -12.08
C TYR A 211 10.64 4.14 -12.89
N GLY A 212 9.57 4.72 -13.46
CA GLY A 212 8.53 3.97 -14.16
C GLY A 212 7.54 3.28 -13.22
N VAL A 213 6.56 2.63 -13.84
CA VAL A 213 5.63 1.69 -13.20
C VAL A 213 5.91 0.32 -13.77
N HIS A 214 6.11 -0.66 -12.90
CA HIS A 214 6.51 -2.01 -13.29
C HIS A 214 5.52 -3.05 -12.78
N TYR A 215 5.54 -4.17 -13.45
CA TYR A 215 4.86 -5.41 -13.10
C TYR A 215 5.90 -6.53 -12.97
N ALA A 216 5.80 -7.37 -11.96
CA ALA A 216 6.61 -8.57 -11.82
C ALA A 216 5.97 -9.74 -12.57
N GLU A 217 6.69 -10.40 -13.49
CA GLU A 217 6.20 -11.61 -14.16
C GLU A 217 5.85 -12.70 -13.13
N GLY A 218 4.72 -13.35 -13.31
CA GLY A 218 4.15 -14.27 -12.32
C GLY A 218 3.48 -13.58 -11.14
N GLY A 219 3.19 -12.27 -11.29
CA GLY A 219 2.49 -11.43 -10.30
C GLY A 219 3.36 -10.99 -9.12
N VAL A 220 2.75 -10.26 -8.20
CA VAL A 220 3.39 -9.85 -6.94
C VAL A 220 3.84 -11.07 -6.13
N GLY A 221 3.17 -12.21 -6.30
CA GLY A 221 3.57 -13.48 -5.69
C GLY A 221 4.98 -13.94 -6.08
N ALA A 222 5.44 -13.67 -7.30
CA ALA A 222 6.81 -13.99 -7.71
C ALA A 222 7.83 -13.16 -6.93
N LEU A 223 7.58 -11.87 -6.77
CA LEU A 223 8.41 -10.98 -5.96
C LEU A 223 8.45 -11.41 -4.49
N MET A 224 7.29 -11.81 -3.93
CA MET A 224 7.20 -12.34 -2.55
C MET A 224 8.04 -13.61 -2.38
N ARG A 225 7.93 -14.57 -3.29
CA ARG A 225 8.74 -15.82 -3.25
C ARG A 225 10.22 -15.51 -3.33
N GLY A 226 10.64 -14.56 -4.19
CA GLY A 226 12.03 -14.13 -4.27
C GLY A 226 12.55 -13.60 -2.92
N ILE A 227 11.79 -12.72 -2.23
CA ILE A 227 12.19 -12.20 -0.93
C ILE A 227 12.23 -13.30 0.14
N VAL A 228 11.28 -14.24 0.13
CA VAL A 228 11.30 -15.41 1.01
C VAL A 228 12.59 -16.21 0.82
N GLY A 229 12.99 -16.46 -0.44
CA GLY A 229 14.27 -17.12 -0.75
C GLY A 229 15.50 -16.36 -0.24
N LEU A 230 15.45 -15.02 -0.18
CA LEU A 230 16.51 -14.23 0.46
C LEU A 230 16.54 -14.44 1.98
N VAL A 231 15.38 -14.45 2.64
CA VAL A 231 15.29 -14.71 4.10
C VAL A 231 15.89 -16.10 4.42
N GLU A 232 15.48 -17.12 3.69
CA GLU A 232 15.98 -18.49 3.87
C GLU A 232 17.49 -18.59 3.56
N GLY A 233 17.93 -17.89 2.51
CA GLY A 233 19.35 -17.82 2.12
C GLY A 233 20.25 -17.17 3.17
N THR A 234 19.70 -16.33 4.06
CA THR A 234 20.43 -15.79 5.24
C THR A 234 20.30 -16.65 6.50
N GLY A 235 19.71 -17.85 6.40
CA GLY A 235 19.46 -18.75 7.53
C GLY A 235 18.22 -18.41 8.35
N GLY A 236 17.37 -17.50 7.88
CA GLY A 236 16.09 -17.20 8.49
C GLY A 236 15.06 -18.30 8.25
N THR A 237 14.04 -18.38 9.12
CA THR A 237 12.96 -19.35 9.03
C THR A 237 11.59 -18.65 9.00
N LEU A 238 10.65 -19.21 8.22
CA LEU A 238 9.26 -18.76 8.20
C LEU A 238 8.36 -19.85 8.81
N ARG A 239 7.45 -19.43 9.68
CA ARG A 239 6.41 -20.29 10.25
C ARG A 239 5.05 -19.72 9.87
N TYR A 240 4.32 -20.45 9.06
CA TYR A 240 2.94 -20.17 8.68
C TYR A 240 1.97 -20.74 9.71
N ASP A 241 0.69 -20.35 9.66
CA ASP A 241 -0.33 -20.70 10.64
C ASP A 241 0.12 -20.44 12.10
N ALA A 242 0.96 -19.42 12.27
CA ALA A 242 1.61 -19.04 13.51
C ALA A 242 1.15 -17.65 13.97
N GLU A 243 -0.14 -17.51 14.28
CA GLU A 243 -0.73 -16.23 14.73
C GLU A 243 -0.13 -15.82 16.08
N VAL A 244 0.49 -14.64 16.11
CA VAL A 244 0.96 -14.01 17.36
C VAL A 244 -0.22 -13.34 18.04
N SER A 245 -0.48 -13.70 19.29
CA SER A 245 -1.53 -13.14 20.12
C SER A 245 -1.04 -12.09 21.11
N GLN A 246 0.26 -12.12 21.46
CA GLN A 246 0.83 -11.21 22.45
C GLN A 246 2.34 -11.01 22.23
N VAL A 247 2.82 -9.79 22.43
CA VAL A 247 4.24 -9.49 22.68
C VAL A 247 4.48 -9.59 24.19
N LEU A 248 5.43 -10.42 24.58
CA LEU A 248 5.81 -10.61 25.98
C LEU A 248 6.74 -9.49 26.42
N VAL A 249 6.39 -8.82 27.51
CA VAL A 249 7.15 -7.69 28.04
C VAL A 249 7.53 -7.95 29.50
N GLU A 250 8.82 -7.91 29.80
CA GLU A 250 9.38 -7.99 31.15
C GLU A 250 10.29 -6.77 31.39
N ASP A 251 10.14 -6.12 32.51
CA ASP A 251 10.91 -4.92 32.88
C ASP A 251 10.93 -3.83 31.79
N GLY A 252 9.79 -3.65 31.10
CA GLY A 252 9.65 -2.65 30.01
C GLY A 252 10.33 -3.03 28.69
N ARG A 253 10.81 -4.28 28.55
CA ARG A 253 11.52 -4.79 27.38
C ARG A 253 10.78 -5.98 26.75
N ALA A 254 10.71 -6.02 25.42
CA ALA A 254 10.23 -7.19 24.70
C ALA A 254 11.19 -8.37 24.88
N ARG A 255 10.62 -9.54 25.25
CA ARG A 255 11.34 -10.79 25.51
C ARG A 255 10.96 -11.93 24.58
N GLY A 256 9.99 -11.70 23.72
CA GLY A 256 9.47 -12.70 22.80
C GLY A 256 8.01 -12.49 22.50
N VAL A 257 7.36 -13.54 22.05
CA VAL A 257 5.94 -13.54 21.70
C VAL A 257 5.24 -14.78 22.22
N ARG A 258 3.91 -14.68 22.37
CA ARG A 258 3.00 -15.82 22.56
C ARG A 258 2.16 -15.99 21.32
N LEU A 259 2.08 -17.21 20.82
CA LEU A 259 1.17 -17.57 19.73
C LEU A 259 -0.26 -17.77 20.24
N ALA A 260 -1.24 -17.75 19.33
CA ALA A 260 -2.63 -18.08 19.64
C ALA A 260 -2.80 -19.54 20.13
N SER A 261 -1.88 -20.45 19.76
CA SER A 261 -1.79 -21.81 20.26
C SER A 261 -1.37 -21.90 21.73
N GLY A 262 -0.87 -20.82 22.34
CA GLY A 262 -0.29 -20.79 23.67
C GLY A 262 1.25 -20.96 23.69
N GLU A 263 1.87 -21.38 22.59
CA GLU A 263 3.34 -21.50 22.49
C GLU A 263 4.01 -20.17 22.76
N VAL A 264 5.10 -20.21 23.55
CA VAL A 264 5.95 -19.05 23.84
C VAL A 264 7.27 -19.18 23.08
N ILE A 265 7.66 -18.14 22.39
CA ILE A 265 8.94 -18.07 21.67
C ILE A 265 9.71 -16.87 22.21
N GLU A 266 10.84 -17.13 22.83
CA GLU A 266 11.73 -16.08 23.37
C GLU A 266 12.60 -15.47 22.28
N SER A 267 12.92 -14.18 22.42
CA SER A 267 13.81 -13.46 21.52
C SER A 267 14.46 -12.24 22.20
N ASP A 268 15.55 -11.78 21.60
CA ASP A 268 16.26 -10.57 22.04
C ASP A 268 15.57 -9.29 21.54
N ILE A 269 14.94 -9.35 20.35
CA ILE A 269 14.16 -8.26 19.76
C ILE A 269 12.92 -8.81 19.05
N VAL A 270 11.89 -7.98 19.01
CA VAL A 270 10.65 -8.24 18.26
C VAL A 270 10.43 -7.13 17.25
N VAL A 271 10.17 -7.49 15.99
CA VAL A 271 9.81 -6.57 14.90
C VAL A 271 8.38 -6.84 14.48
N SER A 272 7.48 -5.88 14.65
CA SER A 272 6.09 -6.01 14.22
C SER A 272 5.89 -5.37 12.83
N ASN A 273 5.45 -6.19 11.87
CA ASN A 273 4.91 -5.75 10.59
C ASN A 273 3.37 -5.82 10.56
N ALA A 274 2.74 -6.17 11.66
CA ALA A 274 1.29 -6.04 11.83
C ALA A 274 0.89 -4.55 11.83
N ASP A 275 -0.40 -4.26 11.62
CA ASP A 275 -0.89 -2.89 11.74
C ASP A 275 -0.44 -2.28 13.10
N ALA A 276 0.09 -1.06 13.07
CA ALA A 276 0.63 -0.44 14.28
C ALA A 276 -0.44 -0.24 15.37
N ALA A 277 -1.68 0.07 14.98
CA ALA A 277 -2.78 0.16 15.93
C ALA A 277 -3.16 -1.22 16.49
N PHE A 278 -3.09 -2.26 15.67
CA PHE A 278 -3.25 -3.65 16.14
C PHE A 278 -2.11 -4.05 17.08
N THR A 279 -0.87 -3.72 16.74
CA THR A 279 0.30 -3.99 17.59
C THR A 279 0.13 -3.38 18.96
N TYR A 280 -0.17 -2.07 19.05
CA TYR A 280 -0.35 -1.40 20.33
C TYR A 280 -1.66 -1.78 21.03
N GLY A 281 -2.78 -1.87 20.29
CA GLY A 281 -4.12 -2.08 20.86
C GLY A 281 -4.43 -3.53 21.19
N LYS A 282 -3.74 -4.51 20.56
CA LYS A 282 -4.01 -5.96 20.76
C LYS A 282 -2.77 -6.69 21.26
N LEU A 283 -1.65 -6.67 20.53
CA LEU A 283 -0.46 -7.42 20.92
C LEU A 283 0.16 -6.92 22.22
N LEU A 284 0.01 -5.63 22.54
CA LEU A 284 0.44 -4.99 23.79
C LEU A 284 -0.73 -4.64 24.73
N ALA A 285 -1.90 -5.25 24.58
CA ALA A 285 -3.06 -4.93 25.41
C ALA A 285 -2.81 -5.09 26.93
N HIS A 286 -1.92 -6.02 27.31
CA HIS A 286 -1.57 -6.31 28.72
C HIS A 286 -0.46 -5.41 29.27
N HIS A 287 0.14 -4.53 28.45
CA HIS A 287 1.20 -3.61 28.88
C HIS A 287 0.66 -2.19 28.99
N PRO A 288 0.97 -1.44 30.07
CA PRO A 288 0.59 -0.03 30.19
C PRO A 288 1.21 0.80 29.07
N ARG A 289 0.39 1.55 28.34
CA ARG A 289 0.82 2.41 27.24
C ARG A 289 0.57 3.87 27.59
N ARG A 290 1.58 4.73 27.35
CA ARG A 290 1.53 6.17 27.67
C ARG A 290 1.22 7.02 26.44
N ARG A 291 1.81 6.67 25.28
CA ARG A 291 1.67 7.46 24.05
C ARG A 291 0.58 6.89 23.13
N TRP A 292 0.53 5.57 22.93
CA TRP A 292 -0.42 4.89 22.05
C TRP A 292 -1.54 4.22 22.86
N THR A 293 -2.24 5.05 23.67
CA THR A 293 -3.38 4.61 24.48
C THR A 293 -4.57 4.21 23.63
N ASP A 294 -5.49 3.40 24.17
CA ASP A 294 -6.71 3.00 23.47
C ASP A 294 -7.52 4.21 23.01
N ALA A 295 -7.64 5.23 23.86
CA ALA A 295 -8.34 6.46 23.51
C ALA A 295 -7.70 7.22 22.34
N LYS A 296 -6.35 7.18 22.20
CA LYS A 296 -5.65 7.78 21.05
C LYS A 296 -5.85 6.94 19.79
N LEU A 297 -5.75 5.61 19.88
CA LEU A 297 -5.98 4.70 18.77
C LEU A 297 -7.41 4.81 18.25
N GLU A 298 -8.42 4.91 19.14
CA GLU A 298 -9.81 5.09 18.74
C GLU A 298 -10.08 6.41 18.04
N ARG A 299 -9.43 7.51 18.47
CA ARG A 299 -9.59 8.86 17.89
C ARG A 299 -8.79 9.11 16.63
N ALA A 300 -7.79 8.28 16.34
CA ALA A 300 -6.96 8.43 15.14
C ALA A 300 -7.81 8.27 13.86
N SER A 301 -7.42 8.99 12.82
CA SER A 301 -8.01 8.85 11.48
C SER A 301 -7.37 7.67 10.76
N TYR A 302 -8.19 6.74 10.31
CA TYR A 302 -7.76 5.58 9.54
C TYR A 302 -8.11 5.75 8.07
N SER A 303 -7.30 5.13 7.21
CA SER A 303 -7.53 5.11 5.78
C SER A 303 -8.90 4.52 5.44
N MET A 304 -9.34 4.75 4.24
CA MET A 304 -10.42 3.95 3.67
C MET A 304 -10.10 2.47 3.75
N SER A 305 -11.13 1.64 3.73
CA SER A 305 -11.05 0.24 3.39
C SER A 305 -11.29 0.03 1.90
N LEU A 306 -11.26 -1.22 1.49
CA LEU A 306 -11.46 -1.63 0.12
C LEU A 306 -12.51 -2.74 0.07
N PHE A 307 -13.37 -2.66 -0.94
CA PHE A 307 -14.06 -3.81 -1.48
C PHE A 307 -13.27 -4.25 -2.71
N VAL A 308 -12.77 -5.48 -2.70
CA VAL A 308 -11.99 -6.03 -3.82
C VAL A 308 -12.73 -7.24 -4.39
N TRP A 309 -13.00 -7.20 -5.67
CA TRP A 309 -13.59 -8.32 -6.39
C TRP A 309 -12.62 -8.84 -7.44
N TYR A 310 -12.16 -10.06 -7.23
CA TYR A 310 -11.33 -10.83 -8.16
C TYR A 310 -12.24 -11.65 -9.06
N PHE A 311 -11.99 -11.64 -10.36
CA PHE A 311 -12.81 -12.40 -11.29
C PHE A 311 -12.04 -12.81 -12.54
N GLY A 312 -12.46 -13.96 -13.11
CA GLY A 312 -12.00 -14.44 -14.40
C GLY A 312 -13.09 -14.30 -15.46
N THR A 313 -12.69 -14.09 -16.71
CA THR A 313 -13.62 -14.03 -17.84
C THR A 313 -13.15 -14.92 -18.98
N ARG A 314 -14.10 -15.61 -19.68
CA ARG A 314 -13.81 -16.35 -20.93
C ARG A 314 -13.73 -15.43 -22.15
N ARG A 315 -14.10 -14.15 -22.02
CA ARG A 315 -13.95 -13.12 -23.04
C ARG A 315 -12.76 -12.25 -22.71
N ARG A 316 -11.95 -11.94 -23.71
CA ARG A 316 -10.87 -10.95 -23.60
C ARG A 316 -11.40 -9.56 -23.96
N TYR A 317 -10.89 -8.54 -23.23
CA TYR A 317 -11.21 -7.13 -23.45
C TYR A 317 -9.90 -6.38 -23.76
N ASP A 318 -9.47 -6.42 -25.02
CA ASP A 318 -8.15 -5.94 -25.45
C ASP A 318 -7.99 -4.42 -25.35
N ASP A 319 -9.07 -3.67 -25.21
CA ASP A 319 -9.12 -2.24 -24.96
C ASP A 319 -8.98 -1.86 -23.46
N VAL A 320 -8.96 -2.83 -22.54
CA VAL A 320 -8.69 -2.63 -21.12
C VAL A 320 -7.20 -2.78 -20.84
N TYR A 321 -6.57 -1.72 -20.39
CA TYR A 321 -5.15 -1.71 -20.07
C TYR A 321 -4.85 -2.44 -18.76
N HIS A 322 -3.56 -2.71 -18.51
CA HIS A 322 -3.10 -3.37 -17.29
C HIS A 322 -3.65 -2.70 -16.02
N HIS A 323 -3.59 -1.36 -15.96
CA HIS A 323 -4.20 -0.54 -14.92
C HIS A 323 -5.19 0.44 -15.55
N THR A 324 -6.45 0.37 -15.14
CA THR A 324 -7.50 1.28 -15.61
C THR A 324 -8.25 1.87 -14.42
N MET A 325 -8.32 3.19 -14.36
CA MET A 325 -9.09 3.93 -13.37
C MET A 325 -10.37 4.43 -14.00
N VAL A 326 -11.50 4.17 -13.38
CA VAL A 326 -12.82 4.65 -13.80
C VAL A 326 -13.30 5.65 -12.76
N LEU A 327 -13.27 6.94 -13.08
CA LEU A 327 -13.74 7.99 -12.20
C LEU A 327 -15.26 8.13 -12.29
N GLY A 328 -15.91 8.25 -11.15
CA GLY A 328 -17.35 8.50 -11.06
C GLY A 328 -17.69 10.00 -11.08
N PRO A 329 -18.95 10.35 -11.35
CA PRO A 329 -19.39 11.75 -11.49
C PRO A 329 -19.31 12.55 -10.18
N ARG A 330 -19.43 11.88 -9.04
CA ARG A 330 -19.44 12.49 -7.69
C ARG A 330 -18.11 12.27 -6.95
N TYR A 331 -16.98 12.36 -7.65
CA TYR A 331 -15.67 11.98 -7.09
C TYR A 331 -15.38 12.62 -5.72
N ARG A 332 -15.61 13.92 -5.55
CA ARG A 332 -15.36 14.62 -4.27
C ARG A 332 -16.36 14.18 -3.20
N GLU A 333 -17.63 14.14 -3.54
CA GLU A 333 -18.72 13.74 -2.62
C GLU A 333 -18.59 12.28 -2.19
N LEU A 334 -18.15 11.39 -3.11
CA LEU A 334 -17.83 10.00 -2.82
C LEU A 334 -16.72 9.90 -1.77
N LEU A 335 -15.65 10.66 -1.92
CA LEU A 335 -14.56 10.67 -0.94
C LEU A 335 -15.00 11.30 0.40
N ASP A 336 -15.88 12.29 0.39
CA ASP A 336 -16.47 12.81 1.61
C ASP A 336 -17.40 11.78 2.29
N ASP A 337 -18.18 10.99 1.51
CA ASP A 337 -18.97 9.88 2.04
C ASP A 337 -18.06 8.83 2.70
N ILE A 338 -16.96 8.44 2.06
CA ILE A 338 -16.04 7.42 2.55
C ILE A 338 -15.26 7.88 3.80
N PHE A 339 -14.60 9.04 3.71
CA PHE A 339 -13.63 9.47 4.73
C PHE A 339 -14.25 10.26 5.88
N LYS A 340 -15.27 11.10 5.60
CA LYS A 340 -15.85 11.97 6.61
C LYS A 340 -17.16 11.43 7.18
N ARG A 341 -18.13 11.09 6.30
CA ARG A 341 -19.44 10.65 6.72
C ARG A 341 -19.50 9.18 7.11
N LYS A 342 -18.47 8.41 6.74
CA LYS A 342 -18.37 6.96 6.95
C LYS A 342 -19.59 6.22 6.39
N ARG A 343 -20.02 6.59 5.19
CA ARG A 343 -21.22 6.04 4.54
C ARG A 343 -20.80 5.26 3.29
N LEU A 344 -21.33 4.05 3.15
CA LEU A 344 -21.22 3.28 1.91
C LEU A 344 -22.08 3.96 0.84
N ALA A 345 -21.44 4.40 -0.24
CA ALA A 345 -22.12 5.04 -1.36
C ALA A 345 -22.56 4.01 -2.40
N ASP A 346 -23.56 4.39 -3.22
CA ASP A 346 -24.06 3.56 -4.32
C ASP A 346 -23.49 3.96 -5.69
N ASP A 347 -22.55 4.90 -5.70
CA ASP A 347 -21.76 5.31 -6.87
C ASP A 347 -20.28 5.00 -6.67
N PHE A 348 -19.54 4.87 -7.77
CA PHE A 348 -18.20 4.30 -7.72
C PHE A 348 -17.19 5.13 -8.50
N SER A 349 -15.98 5.27 -7.92
CA SER A 349 -14.74 5.40 -8.64
C SER A 349 -13.98 4.07 -8.44
N LEU A 350 -13.57 3.44 -9.52
CA LEU A 350 -13.03 2.08 -9.51
C LEU A 350 -11.59 2.07 -10.01
N TYR A 351 -10.80 1.17 -9.45
CA TYR A 351 -9.51 0.79 -10.04
C TYR A 351 -9.63 -0.66 -10.52
N LEU A 352 -9.38 -0.88 -11.81
CA LEU A 352 -9.40 -2.17 -12.45
C LEU A 352 -7.97 -2.58 -12.84
N HIS A 353 -7.56 -3.76 -12.43
CA HIS A 353 -6.29 -4.39 -12.75
C HIS A 353 -6.53 -5.60 -13.64
N ARG A 354 -5.86 -5.64 -14.79
CA ARG A 354 -5.87 -6.74 -15.76
C ARG A 354 -4.44 -7.24 -15.98
N PRO A 355 -3.89 -8.08 -15.09
CA PRO A 355 -2.51 -8.55 -15.21
C PRO A 355 -2.33 -9.44 -16.47
N SER A 356 -3.37 -10.16 -16.91
CA SER A 356 -3.33 -10.99 -18.12
C SER A 356 -3.08 -10.19 -19.42
N ALA A 357 -3.24 -8.86 -19.40
CA ALA A 357 -2.80 -8.00 -20.51
C ALA A 357 -1.26 -8.03 -20.72
N THR A 358 -0.49 -8.25 -19.64
CA THR A 358 0.97 -8.30 -19.66
C THR A 358 1.50 -9.72 -19.48
N ASP A 359 0.82 -10.51 -18.65
CA ASP A 359 1.20 -11.89 -18.28
C ASP A 359 0.00 -12.84 -18.45
N PRO A 360 -0.19 -13.44 -19.65
CA PRO A 360 -1.29 -14.35 -19.92
C PRO A 360 -1.28 -15.62 -19.04
N SER A 361 -0.17 -15.96 -18.39
CA SER A 361 -0.06 -17.17 -17.56
C SER A 361 -0.94 -17.14 -16.30
N LEU A 362 -1.45 -15.97 -15.92
CA LEU A 362 -2.31 -15.79 -14.74
C LEU A 362 -3.79 -16.19 -15.00
N ALA A 363 -4.13 -16.55 -16.23
CA ALA A 363 -5.48 -16.98 -16.62
C ALA A 363 -5.42 -18.24 -17.51
N PRO A 364 -6.46 -19.03 -17.56
CA PRO A 364 -6.58 -20.11 -18.55
C PRO A 364 -6.46 -19.58 -19.99
N PRO A 365 -6.02 -20.40 -20.96
CA PRO A 365 -5.87 -19.98 -22.36
C PRO A 365 -7.14 -19.32 -22.93
N GLY A 366 -7.00 -18.13 -23.52
CA GLY A 366 -8.11 -17.37 -24.09
C GLY A 366 -8.97 -16.59 -23.09
N CYS A 367 -8.64 -16.67 -21.81
CA CYS A 367 -9.32 -15.98 -20.70
C CYS A 367 -8.55 -14.75 -20.22
N ASP A 368 -9.21 -13.90 -19.45
CA ASP A 368 -8.57 -12.78 -18.74
C ASP A 368 -8.80 -12.87 -17.23
N ALA A 369 -7.77 -12.51 -16.47
CA ALA A 369 -7.83 -12.33 -15.01
C ALA A 369 -7.95 -10.86 -14.67
N TYR A 370 -8.79 -10.55 -13.69
CA TYR A 370 -9.01 -9.19 -13.19
C TYR A 370 -9.10 -9.14 -11.69
N TYR A 371 -8.79 -7.99 -11.11
CA TYR A 371 -9.48 -7.53 -9.93
C TYR A 371 -9.97 -6.09 -10.12
N VAL A 372 -11.11 -5.79 -9.49
CA VAL A 372 -11.60 -4.42 -9.34
C VAL A 372 -11.60 -4.05 -7.87
N LEU A 373 -11.12 -2.85 -7.59
CA LEU A 373 -11.05 -2.28 -6.27
C LEU A 373 -11.97 -1.06 -6.21
N ALA A 374 -12.91 -1.08 -5.25
CA ALA A 374 -13.75 0.05 -4.92
C ALA A 374 -13.33 0.56 -3.51
N PRO A 375 -12.94 1.83 -3.37
CA PRO A 375 -12.72 2.42 -2.05
C PRO A 375 -14.05 2.51 -1.29
N VAL A 376 -14.04 2.06 -0.04
CA VAL A 376 -15.22 2.05 0.83
C VAL A 376 -14.85 2.52 2.24
N PRO A 377 -15.80 2.95 3.08
CA PRO A 377 -15.52 3.25 4.47
C PRO A 377 -14.98 2.03 5.20
N HIS A 378 -14.08 2.25 6.17
CA HIS A 378 -13.66 1.19 7.09
C HIS A 378 -14.82 0.78 8.03
N LEU A 379 -14.66 -0.29 8.82
CA LEU A 379 -15.72 -0.87 9.67
C LEU A 379 -16.32 0.10 10.69
N GLY A 380 -15.68 1.22 10.99
CA GLY A 380 -16.27 2.30 11.78
C GLY A 380 -17.50 2.95 11.15
N SER A 381 -17.88 2.57 9.93
CA SER A 381 -19.17 2.95 9.30
C SER A 381 -20.37 2.18 9.86
N GLY A 382 -20.15 1.04 10.53
CA GLY A 382 -21.23 0.14 10.96
C GLY A 382 -21.88 -0.66 9.82
N THR A 383 -21.29 -0.66 8.61
CA THR A 383 -21.80 -1.45 7.48
C THR A 383 -21.66 -2.95 7.77
N ASP A 384 -22.78 -3.69 7.73
CA ASP A 384 -22.75 -5.15 7.79
C ASP A 384 -22.39 -5.74 6.42
N TRP A 385 -21.16 -6.18 6.26
CA TRP A 385 -20.65 -6.75 5.03
C TRP A 385 -21.17 -8.16 4.73
N ARG A 386 -21.76 -8.86 5.68
CA ARG A 386 -22.42 -10.16 5.43
C ARG A 386 -23.66 -9.97 4.55
N GLU A 387 -24.39 -8.89 4.77
CA GLU A 387 -25.58 -8.56 3.99
C GLU A 387 -25.26 -7.72 2.74
N ARG A 388 -24.26 -6.83 2.82
CA ARG A 388 -23.99 -5.83 1.77
C ARG A 388 -23.01 -6.29 0.69
N ALA A 389 -22.19 -7.33 0.92
CA ALA A 389 -21.11 -7.70 0.01
C ALA A 389 -21.64 -8.08 -1.39
N GLU A 390 -22.60 -8.99 -1.48
CA GLU A 390 -23.11 -9.46 -2.78
C GLU A 390 -23.95 -8.39 -3.52
N PRO A 391 -24.88 -7.67 -2.89
CA PRO A 391 -25.52 -6.52 -3.55
C PRO A 391 -24.51 -5.47 -4.05
N TYR A 392 -23.44 -5.20 -3.30
CA TYR A 392 -22.41 -4.25 -3.69
C TYR A 392 -21.59 -4.78 -4.87
N ARG A 393 -21.18 -6.06 -4.86
CA ARG A 393 -20.53 -6.73 -5.98
C ARG A 393 -21.36 -6.61 -7.26
N ALA A 394 -22.67 -6.91 -7.17
CA ALA A 394 -23.59 -6.81 -8.31
C ALA A 394 -23.70 -5.36 -8.83
N ALA A 395 -23.65 -4.36 -7.97
CA ALA A 395 -23.67 -2.96 -8.38
C ALA A 395 -22.34 -2.57 -9.07
N VAL A 396 -21.18 -3.01 -8.56
CA VAL A 396 -19.87 -2.82 -9.19
C VAL A 396 -19.83 -3.51 -10.57
N GLN A 397 -20.34 -4.75 -10.68
CA GLN A 397 -20.45 -5.46 -11.96
C GLN A 397 -21.25 -4.64 -12.97
N ARG A 398 -22.44 -4.17 -12.62
CA ARG A 398 -23.26 -3.34 -13.54
C ARG A 398 -22.52 -2.08 -13.98
N ARG A 399 -21.76 -1.43 -13.08
CA ARG A 399 -20.96 -0.26 -13.45
C ARG A 399 -19.86 -0.61 -14.45
N LEU A 400 -19.15 -1.74 -14.26
CA LEU A 400 -18.14 -2.21 -15.20
C LEU A 400 -18.74 -2.56 -16.56
N GLU A 401 -19.91 -3.22 -16.59
CA GLU A 401 -20.64 -3.54 -17.84
C GLU A 401 -21.02 -2.30 -18.63
N GLN A 402 -21.43 -1.26 -17.95
CA GLN A 402 -21.81 0.03 -18.55
C GLN A 402 -20.60 0.86 -19.03
N THR A 403 -19.40 0.57 -18.56
CA THR A 403 -18.24 1.43 -18.83
C THR A 403 -17.11 0.77 -19.61
N VAL A 404 -16.54 -0.32 -19.10
CA VAL A 404 -15.29 -0.91 -19.62
C VAL A 404 -15.38 -2.40 -19.99
N LEU A 405 -16.35 -3.14 -19.46
CA LEU A 405 -16.47 -4.59 -19.64
C LEU A 405 -17.90 -4.98 -20.10
N PRO A 406 -18.35 -4.58 -21.29
CA PRO A 406 -19.72 -4.90 -21.76
C PRO A 406 -19.93 -6.42 -21.86
N GLY A 407 -21.04 -6.92 -21.29
CA GLY A 407 -21.38 -8.33 -21.23
C GLY A 407 -20.54 -9.15 -20.24
N LEU A 408 -20.00 -8.49 -19.20
CA LEU A 408 -19.18 -9.13 -18.16
C LEU A 408 -19.90 -10.32 -17.51
N GLY A 409 -21.18 -10.16 -17.13
CA GLY A 409 -21.94 -11.22 -16.44
C GLY A 409 -22.02 -12.52 -17.21
N GLU A 410 -22.15 -12.46 -18.54
CA GLU A 410 -22.20 -13.64 -19.42
C GLU A 410 -20.84 -14.33 -19.57
N SER A 411 -19.76 -13.62 -19.30
CA SER A 411 -18.38 -14.08 -19.51
C SER A 411 -17.68 -14.53 -18.22
N LEU A 412 -18.26 -14.31 -17.04
CA LEU A 412 -17.67 -14.68 -15.76
C LEU A 412 -17.43 -16.21 -15.66
N THR A 413 -16.24 -16.58 -15.16
CA THR A 413 -15.83 -17.97 -14.95
C THR A 413 -15.27 -18.24 -13.56
N ALA A 414 -14.76 -17.21 -12.90
CA ALA A 414 -14.29 -17.28 -11.53
C ALA A 414 -14.69 -16.00 -10.77
N SER A 415 -14.93 -16.10 -9.48
CA SER A 415 -15.32 -14.97 -8.63
C SER A 415 -14.86 -15.20 -7.18
N LEU A 416 -14.18 -14.21 -6.60
CA LEU A 416 -13.79 -14.14 -5.21
C LEU A 416 -13.85 -12.68 -4.77
N MET A 417 -14.32 -12.37 -3.57
CA MET A 417 -14.33 -11.00 -3.06
C MET A 417 -13.70 -10.92 -1.67
N LEU A 418 -13.13 -9.76 -1.38
CA LEU A 418 -12.68 -9.35 -0.06
C LEU A 418 -13.40 -8.07 0.34
N THR A 419 -13.83 -8.03 1.58
CA THR A 419 -14.54 -6.93 2.21
C THR A 419 -13.69 -6.28 3.31
N PRO A 420 -14.07 -5.13 3.86
CA PRO A 420 -13.45 -4.57 5.06
C PRO A 420 -13.37 -5.55 6.24
N GLN A 421 -14.32 -6.50 6.36
CA GLN A 421 -14.30 -7.53 7.39
C GLN A 421 -13.11 -8.49 7.18
N ASP A 422 -12.83 -8.88 5.93
CA ASP A 422 -11.69 -9.74 5.61
C ASP A 422 -10.35 -9.04 5.89
N PHE A 423 -10.25 -7.73 5.65
CA PHE A 423 -9.07 -6.96 6.03
C PHE A 423 -8.83 -6.97 7.54
N GLN A 424 -9.88 -6.93 8.36
CA GLN A 424 -9.75 -7.05 9.81
C GLN A 424 -9.41 -8.47 10.23
N ASP A 425 -10.17 -9.47 9.78
CA ASP A 425 -10.13 -10.83 10.30
C ASP A 425 -8.89 -11.58 9.79
N ARG A 426 -8.59 -11.47 8.50
CA ARG A 426 -7.45 -12.16 7.88
C ARG A 426 -6.12 -11.41 8.03
N LEU A 427 -6.14 -10.07 7.93
CA LEU A 427 -4.93 -9.25 7.86
C LEU A 427 -4.67 -8.45 9.14
N SER A 428 -5.47 -8.64 10.17
CA SER A 428 -5.34 -7.91 11.45
C SER A 428 -5.30 -6.39 11.28
N SER A 429 -5.96 -5.87 10.24
CA SER A 429 -6.04 -4.43 9.98
C SER A 429 -7.00 -3.76 10.95
N TRP A 430 -6.54 -2.74 11.65
CA TRP A 430 -7.37 -2.02 12.63
C TRP A 430 -8.60 -1.42 11.96
N LYS A 431 -9.80 -1.74 12.47
CA LYS A 431 -11.10 -1.34 11.88
C LYS A 431 -11.25 -1.73 10.39
N GLY A 432 -10.52 -2.73 9.92
CA GLY A 432 -10.53 -3.13 8.52
C GLY A 432 -9.94 -2.09 7.55
N ALA A 433 -9.20 -1.09 8.03
CA ALA A 433 -8.56 -0.09 7.19
C ALA A 433 -7.46 -0.70 6.30
N ALA A 434 -7.53 -0.48 4.98
CA ALA A 434 -6.63 -1.18 4.05
C ALA A 434 -5.17 -0.69 4.10
N PHE A 435 -4.92 0.55 4.56
CA PHE A 435 -3.61 1.20 4.53
C PHE A 435 -3.15 1.75 5.89
N ALA A 436 -3.71 1.24 7.00
CA ALA A 436 -3.47 1.73 8.36
C ALA A 436 -3.95 3.18 8.58
N MET A 437 -3.21 4.01 9.31
CA MET A 437 -3.56 5.42 9.58
C MET A 437 -3.52 6.26 8.30
N GLU A 438 -4.49 7.16 8.13
CA GLU A 438 -4.57 8.11 7.01
C GLU A 438 -3.34 9.03 7.01
N PRO A 439 -2.71 9.31 5.83
CA PRO A 439 -1.51 10.13 5.72
C PRO A 439 -1.81 11.63 5.77
N GLN A 440 -2.43 12.08 6.84
CA GLN A 440 -2.64 13.48 7.17
C GLN A 440 -1.39 14.09 7.80
N LEU A 441 -1.26 15.42 7.80
CA LEU A 441 -0.09 16.12 8.31
C LEU A 441 0.31 15.68 9.73
N PHE A 442 -0.66 15.66 10.66
CA PHE A 442 -0.43 15.28 12.06
C PHE A 442 -0.51 13.76 12.33
N GLN A 443 -0.47 12.96 11.28
CA GLN A 443 -0.36 11.49 11.32
C GLN A 443 0.72 10.99 10.36
N SER A 444 1.64 11.86 9.92
CA SER A 444 2.76 11.55 9.04
C SER A 444 4.09 11.86 9.72
N ALA A 445 5.19 11.28 9.24
CA ALA A 445 6.54 11.46 9.76
C ALA A 445 6.60 11.21 11.27
N TRP A 446 7.10 12.17 12.06
CA TRP A 446 7.23 12.06 13.53
C TRP A 446 5.91 11.82 14.28
N PHE A 447 4.78 12.24 13.73
CA PHE A 447 3.46 12.04 14.36
C PHE A 447 2.89 10.63 14.20
N ARG A 448 3.48 9.82 13.31
CA ARG A 448 3.14 8.41 13.11
C ARG A 448 3.80 7.54 14.19
N PRO A 449 3.31 6.30 14.45
CA PRO A 449 4.06 5.34 15.25
C PRO A 449 5.50 5.21 14.75
N HIS A 450 6.48 5.33 15.66
CA HIS A 450 7.88 5.29 15.27
C HIS A 450 8.35 3.87 14.94
N ASN A 451 9.41 3.75 14.15
CA ASN A 451 10.03 2.45 13.85
C ASN A 451 10.67 1.81 15.08
N LYS A 452 11.10 2.59 16.09
CA LYS A 452 11.44 2.14 17.43
C LYS A 452 10.26 2.42 18.34
N SER A 453 9.73 1.40 19.01
CA SER A 453 8.56 1.55 19.88
C SER A 453 8.80 2.60 20.95
N GLU A 454 7.81 3.46 21.16
CA GLU A 454 7.80 4.47 22.23
C GLU A 454 7.30 3.92 23.57
N GLU A 455 6.84 2.67 23.59
CA GLU A 455 6.23 2.02 24.76
C GLU A 455 7.11 0.93 25.37
N VAL A 456 7.82 0.16 24.51
CA VAL A 456 8.54 -1.05 24.92
C VAL A 456 9.91 -1.08 24.26
N GLU A 457 10.96 -1.22 25.08
CA GLU A 457 12.32 -1.41 24.57
C GLU A 457 12.45 -2.76 23.84
N GLY A 458 13.27 -2.83 22.79
CA GLY A 458 13.47 -4.05 22.01
C GLY A 458 12.29 -4.43 21.09
N LEU A 459 11.22 -3.62 21.06
CA LEU A 459 10.14 -3.70 20.09
C LEU A 459 10.35 -2.66 18.98
N TYR A 460 10.24 -3.12 17.73
CA TYR A 460 10.35 -2.29 16.53
C TYR A 460 9.14 -2.48 15.63
N LEU A 461 8.85 -1.49 14.79
CA LEU A 461 7.73 -1.51 13.85
C LEU A 461 8.23 -1.25 12.43
N VAL A 462 7.69 -2.01 11.49
CA VAL A 462 7.88 -1.81 10.04
C VAL A 462 6.54 -1.88 9.31
N GLY A 463 6.51 -1.53 8.03
CA GLY A 463 5.31 -1.63 7.21
C GLY A 463 4.46 -0.36 7.16
N ALA A 464 3.21 -0.49 6.72
CA ALA A 464 2.34 0.63 6.39
C ALA A 464 1.92 1.48 7.60
N GLY A 465 1.92 0.92 8.81
CA GLY A 465 1.47 1.60 10.03
C GLY A 465 2.48 2.56 10.65
N THR A 466 3.75 2.50 10.26
CA THR A 466 4.85 3.31 10.79
C THR A 466 5.43 4.24 9.72
N HIS A 467 6.44 5.04 10.06
CA HIS A 467 7.16 5.87 9.09
C HIS A 467 7.97 4.98 8.10
N PRO A 468 8.02 5.31 6.78
CA PRO A 468 7.44 6.48 6.09
C PRO A 468 5.93 6.34 5.78
N GLY A 469 5.34 5.16 5.82
CA GLY A 469 3.92 4.93 5.60
C GLY A 469 3.59 3.87 4.57
N ALA A 470 2.35 3.90 4.07
CA ALA A 470 1.82 2.94 3.10
C ALA A 470 2.40 3.14 1.68
N GLY A 471 2.21 2.12 0.83
CA GLY A 471 2.80 1.99 -0.50
C GLY A 471 4.08 1.17 -0.48
N LEU A 472 4.37 0.42 -1.55
CA LEU A 472 5.56 -0.46 -1.61
C LEU A 472 6.86 0.28 -1.26
N PRO A 473 7.14 1.48 -1.83
CA PRO A 473 8.35 2.21 -1.47
C PRO A 473 8.44 2.54 0.02
N GLY A 474 7.35 3.01 0.63
CA GLY A 474 7.29 3.35 2.05
C GLY A 474 7.49 2.12 2.94
N VAL A 475 6.80 1.04 2.62
CA VAL A 475 6.85 -0.21 3.39
C VAL A 475 8.25 -0.82 3.38
N VAL A 476 8.92 -0.90 2.21
CA VAL A 476 10.30 -1.42 2.13
C VAL A 476 11.31 -0.47 2.78
N SER A 477 11.14 0.85 2.61
CA SER A 477 11.99 1.85 3.27
C SER A 477 11.90 1.79 4.80
N SER A 478 10.76 1.38 5.37
CA SER A 478 10.64 1.21 6.82
C SER A 478 11.63 0.17 7.39
N ALA A 479 11.95 -0.87 6.60
CA ALA A 479 12.97 -1.85 6.96
C ALA A 479 14.39 -1.29 6.84
N ARG A 480 14.65 -0.33 5.93
CA ARG A 480 15.93 0.38 5.85
C ARG A 480 16.15 1.31 7.05
N ILE A 481 15.07 1.87 7.60
CA ILE A 481 15.13 2.63 8.85
C ILE A 481 15.45 1.69 10.02
N LEU A 482 14.74 0.54 10.09
CA LEU A 482 14.98 -0.48 11.12
C LEU A 482 16.46 -0.84 11.20
N ASP A 483 17.10 -1.07 10.06
CA ASP A 483 18.52 -1.43 9.95
C ASP A 483 19.46 -0.43 10.62
N LYS A 484 19.09 0.86 10.65
CA LYS A 484 19.86 1.95 11.27
C LYS A 484 19.67 2.07 12.79
N ILE A 485 18.61 1.47 13.35
CA ILE A 485 18.21 1.69 14.76
C ILE A 485 18.21 0.43 15.62
N VAL A 486 18.30 -0.76 15.02
CA VAL A 486 18.48 -1.99 15.80
C VAL A 486 19.93 -2.10 16.29
N PRO A 487 20.16 -2.63 17.51
CA PRO A 487 21.52 -2.88 18.00
C PRO A 487 22.26 -3.93 17.15
N ASP A 488 23.54 -4.04 17.31
CA ASP A 488 24.30 -5.16 16.74
C ASP A 488 23.97 -6.48 17.45
N PRO A 489 23.99 -7.63 16.73
CA PRO A 489 23.68 -8.94 17.28
C PRO A 489 24.72 -9.48 18.25
#